data_d7980dda39e156cfb05e012bb1e2629c
#
_entry.id   d7980dda39e156cfb05e012bb1e2629c
#
_cell.length_a   1.000
_cell.length_b   1.000
_cell.length_c   1.000
_cell.angle_alpha   90.00
_cell.angle_beta   90.00
_cell.angle_gamma   90.00
#
_symmetry.space_group_name_H-M   'P 1'
#
loop_
_entity.id
_entity.type
_entity.pdbx_description
1 polymer ?
#
loop_
_entity_poly.entity_id
_entity_poly.type
_entity_poly.pdbx_seq_one_letter_code
_entity_poly.pdbx_strand_id
1 'polypeptide(L)'
;YMFMLHSVPMLHFAQKIGGLKKERILDAGIAVFYLNAFIQGLLAYFGVFTFADMLFVTHVLLITWVLIVAVLLWKEYRKKPDRSVQIILIAYMILLFSGLLSLSLYWLFEISYYGAIFEFGILVFLVMIIADTVISLVGKVRYRTEMQAYERLMKEDWMTGMQSREPFENLLAEIPKTMNEHKDILLVFMDIRSEEH
;
A
#
# COMPACT_ATOMS: atom_id res chain seq x y z
N TYR A 1 -26.39 -7.65 1.16
CA TYR A 1 -25.84 -6.33 0.89
C TYR A 1 -24.32 -6.26 1.11
N MET A 2 -23.81 -6.75 2.23
CA MET A 2 -22.37 -6.69 2.52
C MET A 2 -21.50 -7.35 1.45
N PHE A 3 -21.90 -8.49 0.92
CA PHE A 3 -21.12 -9.23 -0.10
C PHE A 3 -20.88 -8.39 -1.36
N MET A 4 -21.83 -7.58 -1.80
CA MET A 4 -21.69 -6.72 -3.00
C MET A 4 -20.64 -5.62 -2.84
N LEU A 5 -20.47 -5.11 -1.63
CA LEU A 5 -19.54 -4.01 -1.35
C LEU A 5 -18.12 -4.47 -0.98
N HIS A 6 -17.91 -5.77 -0.71
CA HIS A 6 -16.57 -6.31 -0.38
C HIS A 6 -15.54 -6.11 -1.51
N SER A 7 -16.00 -6.04 -2.74
CA SER A 7 -15.13 -5.83 -3.92
C SER A 7 -14.47 -4.46 -3.94
N VAL A 8 -15.15 -3.43 -3.40
CA VAL A 8 -14.68 -2.04 -3.43
C VAL A 8 -13.39 -1.84 -2.61
N PRO A 9 -13.30 -2.27 -1.33
CA PRO A 9 -12.05 -2.25 -0.59
C PRO A 9 -10.92 -3.00 -1.28
N MET A 10 -11.20 -4.17 -1.89
CA MET A 10 -10.20 -4.95 -2.61
C MET A 10 -9.58 -4.17 -3.77
N LEU A 11 -10.39 -3.48 -4.58
CA LEU A 11 -9.91 -2.64 -5.68
C LEU A 11 -9.09 -1.46 -5.17
N HIS A 12 -9.49 -0.82 -4.07
CA HIS A 12 -8.71 0.25 -3.44
C HIS A 12 -7.37 -0.25 -2.91
N PHE A 13 -7.32 -1.46 -2.35
CA PHE A 13 -6.06 -2.07 -1.93
C PHE A 13 -5.12 -2.31 -3.11
N ALA A 14 -5.62 -2.83 -4.22
CA ALA A 14 -4.83 -3.02 -5.43
C ALA A 14 -4.23 -1.70 -5.94
N GLN A 15 -5.02 -0.62 -5.96
CA GLN A 15 -4.55 0.71 -6.36
C GLN A 15 -3.45 1.23 -5.43
N LYS A 16 -3.66 1.12 -4.13
CA LYS A 16 -2.80 1.79 -3.14
C LYS A 16 -1.50 1.06 -2.88
N ILE A 17 -1.54 -0.28 -2.82
CA ILE A 17 -0.42 -1.13 -2.43
C ILE A 17 0.29 -1.71 -3.66
N GLY A 18 -0.46 -2.13 -4.67
CA GLY A 18 0.08 -2.74 -5.88
C GLY A 18 0.80 -1.79 -6.84
N GLY A 19 0.93 -0.51 -6.53
CA GLY A 19 1.54 0.48 -7.42
C GLY A 19 0.67 0.88 -8.61
N LEU A 20 -0.58 0.41 -8.66
CA LEU A 20 -1.52 0.61 -9.76
C LEU A 20 -2.30 1.95 -9.69
N LYS A 21 -1.74 2.96 -9.01
CA LYS A 21 -2.41 4.25 -8.77
C LYS A 21 -2.87 5.01 -10.03
N LYS A 22 -2.27 4.73 -11.18
CA LYS A 22 -2.57 5.42 -12.45
C LYS A 22 -3.55 4.65 -13.35
N GLU A 23 -3.99 3.49 -12.94
CA GLU A 23 -4.87 2.65 -13.75
C GLU A 23 -6.34 3.09 -13.63
N ARG A 24 -6.80 3.92 -14.58
CA ARG A 24 -8.21 4.39 -14.66
C ARG A 24 -9.22 3.24 -14.70
N ILE A 25 -8.79 2.06 -15.13
CA ILE A 25 -9.64 0.88 -15.19
C ILE A 25 -10.10 0.45 -13.78
N LEU A 26 -9.29 0.65 -12.73
CA LEU A 26 -9.68 0.31 -11.36
C LEU A 26 -10.72 1.28 -10.81
N ASP A 27 -10.62 2.57 -11.15
CA ASP A 27 -11.64 3.57 -10.80
C ASP A 27 -12.98 3.23 -11.48
N ALA A 28 -12.93 2.82 -12.76
CA ALA A 28 -14.11 2.34 -13.48
C ALA A 28 -14.71 1.10 -12.80
N GLY A 29 -13.86 0.17 -12.31
CA GLY A 29 -14.31 -1.00 -11.56
C GLY A 29 -15.07 -0.63 -10.29
N ILE A 30 -14.54 0.27 -9.51
CA ILE A 30 -15.19 0.78 -8.29
C ILE A 30 -16.56 1.38 -8.64
N ALA A 31 -16.61 2.23 -9.69
CA ALA A 31 -17.86 2.82 -10.16
C ALA A 31 -18.89 1.76 -10.59
N VAL A 32 -18.44 0.72 -11.31
CA VAL A 32 -19.31 -0.39 -11.75
C VAL A 32 -19.88 -1.15 -10.55
N PHE A 33 -19.10 -1.41 -9.50
CA PHE A 33 -19.62 -2.09 -8.30
C PHE A 33 -20.64 -1.23 -7.54
N TYR A 34 -20.40 0.06 -7.40
CA TYR A 34 -21.39 0.96 -6.81
C TYR A 34 -22.68 1.03 -7.64
N LEU A 35 -22.54 1.14 -8.97
CA LEU A 35 -23.69 1.15 -9.88
C LEU A 35 -24.47 -0.17 -9.82
N ASN A 36 -23.78 -1.30 -9.80
CA ASN A 36 -24.40 -2.62 -9.63
C ASN A 36 -25.17 -2.72 -8.31
N ALA A 37 -24.56 -2.29 -7.20
CA ALA A 37 -25.24 -2.31 -5.90
C ALA A 37 -26.46 -1.38 -5.87
N PHE A 38 -26.38 -0.22 -6.49
CA PHE A 38 -27.48 0.74 -6.60
C PHE A 38 -28.64 0.18 -7.44
N ILE A 39 -28.35 -0.36 -8.63
CA ILE A 39 -29.37 -0.95 -9.52
C ILE A 39 -30.05 -2.14 -8.84
N GLN A 40 -29.27 -3.04 -8.24
CA GLN A 40 -29.83 -4.19 -7.52
C GLN A 40 -30.68 -3.78 -6.31
N GLY A 41 -30.25 -2.72 -5.61
CA GLY A 41 -31.04 -2.13 -4.52
C GLY A 41 -32.39 -1.56 -5.00
N LEU A 42 -32.41 -0.86 -6.12
CA LEU A 42 -33.63 -0.35 -6.73
C LEU A 42 -34.59 -1.47 -7.18
N LEU A 43 -34.05 -2.48 -7.90
CA LEU A 43 -34.85 -3.60 -8.37
C LEU A 43 -35.46 -4.39 -7.23
N ALA A 44 -34.72 -4.59 -6.15
CA ALA A 44 -35.23 -5.26 -4.94
C ALA A 44 -36.27 -4.39 -4.21
N TYR A 45 -36.08 -3.05 -4.15
CA TYR A 45 -37.03 -2.12 -3.55
C TYR A 45 -38.37 -2.13 -4.28
N PHE A 46 -38.36 -2.18 -5.62
CA PHE A 46 -39.59 -2.26 -6.42
C PHE A 46 -40.16 -3.69 -6.52
N GLY A 47 -39.54 -4.68 -5.88
CA GLY A 47 -40.04 -6.06 -5.87
C GLY A 47 -39.93 -6.78 -7.21
N VAL A 48 -39.10 -6.27 -8.17
CA VAL A 48 -38.93 -6.88 -9.48
C VAL A 48 -38.11 -8.15 -9.42
N PHE A 49 -37.01 -8.13 -8.64
CA PHE A 49 -36.11 -9.25 -8.41
C PHE A 49 -35.70 -9.34 -6.95
N THR A 50 -35.41 -10.56 -6.47
CA THR A 50 -34.76 -10.74 -5.18
C THR A 50 -33.25 -10.59 -5.30
N PHE A 51 -32.56 -10.33 -4.19
CA PHE A 51 -31.08 -10.30 -4.21
C PHE A 51 -30.47 -11.64 -4.60
N ALA A 52 -31.13 -12.74 -4.28
CA ALA A 52 -30.71 -14.09 -4.68
C ALA A 52 -30.67 -14.24 -6.21
N ASP A 53 -31.71 -13.74 -6.91
CA ASP A 53 -31.80 -13.82 -8.37
C ASP A 53 -30.69 -13.01 -9.06
N MET A 54 -30.26 -11.91 -8.43
CA MET A 54 -29.22 -11.02 -8.98
C MET A 54 -27.81 -11.41 -8.56
N LEU A 55 -27.65 -12.45 -7.71
CA LEU A 55 -26.36 -12.89 -7.18
C LEU A 55 -25.39 -13.29 -8.28
N PHE A 56 -25.89 -13.94 -9.35
CA PHE A 56 -25.10 -14.35 -10.51
C PHE A 56 -24.35 -13.16 -11.13
N VAL A 57 -25.01 -12.01 -11.33
CA VAL A 57 -24.39 -10.82 -11.91
C VAL A 57 -23.24 -10.33 -11.04
N THR A 58 -23.43 -10.31 -9.72
CA THR A 58 -22.38 -9.91 -8.78
C THR A 58 -21.18 -10.86 -8.82
N HIS A 59 -21.40 -12.16 -8.91
CA HIS A 59 -20.33 -13.15 -9.01
C HIS A 59 -19.53 -13.00 -10.31
N VAL A 60 -20.21 -12.83 -11.45
CA VAL A 60 -19.55 -12.59 -12.75
C VAL A 60 -18.69 -11.34 -12.69
N LEU A 61 -19.22 -10.24 -12.17
CA LEU A 61 -18.47 -9.00 -11.99
C LEU A 61 -17.23 -9.20 -11.10
N LEU A 62 -17.41 -9.87 -9.95
CA LEU A 62 -16.31 -10.11 -9.01
C LEU A 62 -15.19 -10.91 -9.66
N ILE A 63 -15.49 -12.04 -10.30
CA ILE A 63 -14.49 -12.85 -10.98
C ILE A 63 -13.78 -12.04 -12.08
N THR A 64 -14.53 -11.30 -12.89
CA THR A 64 -13.98 -10.49 -13.97
C THR A 64 -12.98 -9.48 -13.42
N TRP A 65 -13.33 -8.77 -12.34
CA TRP A 65 -12.45 -7.77 -11.75
C TRP A 65 -11.25 -8.36 -11.02
N VAL A 66 -11.40 -9.49 -10.34
CA VAL A 66 -10.25 -10.18 -9.74
C VAL A 66 -9.26 -10.63 -10.81
N LEU A 67 -9.73 -11.14 -11.95
CA LEU A 67 -8.88 -11.48 -13.10
C LEU A 67 -8.17 -10.25 -13.67
N ILE A 68 -8.87 -9.13 -13.87
CA ILE A 68 -8.28 -7.89 -14.37
C ILE A 68 -7.16 -7.43 -13.41
N VAL A 69 -7.42 -7.40 -12.11
CA VAL A 69 -6.43 -7.02 -11.09
C VAL A 69 -5.23 -7.97 -11.11
N ALA A 70 -5.46 -9.28 -11.18
CA ALA A 70 -4.38 -10.27 -11.25
C ALA A 70 -3.49 -10.05 -12.48
N VAL A 71 -4.08 -9.76 -13.65
CA VAL A 71 -3.33 -9.46 -14.89
C VAL A 71 -2.54 -8.16 -14.76
N LEU A 72 -3.12 -7.11 -14.17
CA LEU A 72 -2.42 -5.83 -13.94
C LEU A 72 -1.24 -5.99 -12.99
N LEU A 73 -1.44 -6.70 -11.87
CA LEU A 73 -0.39 -7.01 -10.89
C LEU A 73 0.72 -7.87 -11.52
N TRP A 74 0.35 -8.85 -12.34
CA TRP A 74 1.33 -9.66 -13.09
C TRP A 74 2.17 -8.81 -14.03
N LYS A 75 1.56 -7.89 -14.78
CA LYS A 75 2.28 -6.95 -15.65
C LYS A 75 3.22 -6.06 -14.86
N GLU A 76 2.77 -5.55 -13.71
CA GLU A 76 3.61 -4.68 -12.87
C GLU A 76 4.77 -5.45 -12.24
N TYR A 77 4.53 -6.67 -11.76
CA TYR A 77 5.57 -7.56 -11.25
C TYR A 77 6.64 -7.87 -12.31
N ARG A 78 6.22 -8.10 -13.58
CA ARG A 78 7.20 -8.32 -14.67
C ARG A 78 8.06 -7.11 -15.00
N LYS A 79 7.53 -5.89 -14.81
CA LYS A 79 8.31 -4.65 -15.04
C LYS A 79 9.33 -4.43 -13.94
N LYS A 80 8.92 -4.62 -12.70
CA LYS A 80 9.74 -4.42 -11.51
C LYS A 80 9.41 -5.51 -10.49
N PRO A 81 10.24 -6.56 -10.39
CA PRO A 81 10.06 -7.61 -9.39
C PRO A 81 10.18 -7.00 -7.99
N ASP A 82 9.06 -6.81 -7.34
CA ASP A 82 8.98 -6.33 -5.96
C ASP A 82 8.27 -7.40 -5.12
N ARG A 83 8.82 -7.64 -3.92
CA ARG A 83 8.29 -8.64 -2.99
C ARG A 83 6.84 -8.33 -2.60
N SER A 84 6.52 -7.07 -2.35
CA SER A 84 5.14 -6.67 -2.00
C SER A 84 4.16 -6.95 -3.13
N VAL A 85 4.53 -6.63 -4.38
CA VAL A 85 3.68 -6.92 -5.55
C VAL A 85 3.48 -8.42 -5.73
N GLN A 86 4.52 -9.23 -5.47
CA GLN A 86 4.42 -10.70 -5.53
C GLN A 86 3.46 -11.25 -4.48
N ILE A 87 3.55 -10.79 -3.23
CA ILE A 87 2.68 -11.24 -2.14
C ILE A 87 1.21 -10.90 -2.45
N ILE A 88 0.96 -9.67 -2.93
CA ILE A 88 -0.38 -9.23 -3.31
C ILE A 88 -0.91 -10.06 -4.47
N LEU A 89 -0.11 -10.33 -5.49
CA LEU A 89 -0.49 -11.19 -6.61
C LEU A 89 -0.90 -12.58 -6.13
N ILE A 90 -0.10 -13.21 -5.26
CA ILE A 90 -0.43 -14.53 -4.69
C ILE A 90 -1.74 -14.46 -3.90
N ALA A 91 -1.94 -13.42 -3.09
CA ALA A 91 -3.17 -13.22 -2.33
C ALA A 91 -4.41 -13.12 -3.24
N TYR A 92 -4.32 -12.38 -4.36
CA TYR A 92 -5.40 -12.32 -5.36
C TYR A 92 -5.63 -13.65 -6.08
N MET A 93 -4.58 -14.44 -6.34
CA MET A 93 -4.73 -15.78 -6.93
C MET A 93 -5.43 -16.75 -5.98
N ILE A 94 -5.12 -16.70 -4.68
CA ILE A 94 -5.81 -17.50 -3.65
C ILE A 94 -7.29 -17.10 -3.58
N LEU A 95 -7.59 -15.79 -3.60
CA LEU A 95 -8.95 -15.28 -3.59
C LEU A 95 -9.74 -15.74 -4.83
N LEU A 96 -9.11 -15.67 -6.02
CA LEU A 96 -9.71 -16.13 -7.26
C LEU A 96 -10.04 -17.63 -7.18
N PHE A 97 -9.08 -18.45 -6.72
CA PHE A 97 -9.26 -19.89 -6.61
C PHE A 97 -10.38 -20.24 -5.62
N SER A 98 -10.39 -19.61 -4.43
CA SER A 98 -11.44 -19.83 -3.43
C SER A 98 -12.82 -19.38 -3.92
N GLY A 99 -12.89 -18.27 -4.67
CA GLY A 99 -14.12 -17.80 -5.29
C GLY A 99 -14.66 -18.72 -6.36
N LEU A 100 -13.80 -19.20 -7.27
CA LEU A 100 -14.18 -20.18 -8.29
C LEU A 100 -14.61 -21.50 -7.70
N LEU A 101 -13.90 -21.99 -6.68
CA LEU A 101 -14.26 -23.21 -5.98
C LEU A 101 -15.61 -23.07 -5.27
N SER A 102 -15.83 -21.98 -4.54
CA SER A 102 -17.10 -21.67 -3.88
C SER A 102 -18.28 -21.65 -4.86
N LEU A 103 -18.10 -20.96 -6.01
CA LEU A 103 -19.09 -20.92 -7.09
C LEU A 103 -19.37 -22.29 -7.70
N SER A 104 -18.33 -23.08 -7.94
CA SER A 104 -18.48 -24.43 -8.47
C SER A 104 -19.28 -25.32 -7.52
N LEU A 105 -19.03 -25.22 -6.20
CA LEU A 105 -19.77 -25.96 -5.19
C LEU A 105 -21.23 -25.50 -5.11
N TYR A 106 -21.51 -24.23 -5.26
CA TYR A 106 -22.87 -23.69 -5.29
C TYR A 106 -23.67 -24.17 -6.50
N TRP A 107 -23.11 -24.01 -7.72
CA TRP A 107 -23.84 -24.25 -8.95
C TRP A 107 -23.87 -25.73 -9.41
N LEU A 108 -22.82 -26.49 -9.07
CA LEU A 108 -22.71 -27.89 -9.52
C LEU A 108 -23.15 -28.92 -8.48
N PHE A 109 -22.99 -28.61 -7.18
CA PHE A 109 -23.18 -29.56 -6.11
C PHE A 109 -24.25 -29.16 -5.08
N GLU A 110 -24.81 -27.96 -5.18
CA GLU A 110 -25.84 -27.43 -4.25
C GLU A 110 -25.42 -27.52 -2.76
N ILE A 111 -24.12 -27.45 -2.47
CA ILE A 111 -23.58 -27.58 -1.12
C ILE A 111 -23.88 -26.33 -0.30
N SER A 112 -24.56 -26.50 0.83
CA SER A 112 -24.99 -25.37 1.69
C SER A 112 -23.84 -24.55 2.30
N TYR A 113 -22.63 -25.10 2.44
CA TYR A 113 -21.46 -24.46 3.07
C TYR A 113 -20.50 -23.80 2.07
N TYR A 114 -20.90 -23.60 0.82
CA TYR A 114 -20.06 -23.00 -0.22
C TYR A 114 -19.48 -21.63 0.19
N GLY A 115 -20.24 -20.83 0.95
CA GLY A 115 -19.82 -19.50 1.40
C GLY A 115 -18.60 -19.53 2.32
N ALA A 116 -18.48 -20.54 3.20
CA ALA A 116 -17.37 -20.66 4.13
C ALA A 116 -16.01 -20.76 3.44
N ILE A 117 -15.94 -21.39 2.25
CA ILE A 117 -14.71 -21.50 1.48
C ILE A 117 -14.27 -20.14 0.95
N PHE A 118 -15.21 -19.34 0.48
CA PHE A 118 -14.92 -17.98 0.02
C PHE A 118 -14.54 -17.06 1.19
N GLU A 119 -15.24 -17.15 2.32
CA GLU A 119 -14.90 -16.39 3.54
C GLU A 119 -13.51 -16.74 4.05
N PHE A 120 -13.13 -18.01 4.03
CA PHE A 120 -11.77 -18.45 4.34
C PHE A 120 -10.74 -17.85 3.37
N GLY A 121 -11.04 -17.83 2.06
CA GLY A 121 -10.22 -17.18 1.05
C GLY A 121 -10.02 -15.69 1.33
N ILE A 122 -11.07 -14.96 1.72
CA ILE A 122 -11.01 -13.55 2.13
C ILE A 122 -10.14 -13.39 3.38
N LEU A 123 -10.29 -14.27 4.38
CA LEU A 123 -9.47 -14.21 5.60
C LEU A 123 -7.98 -14.35 5.27
N VAL A 124 -7.61 -15.35 4.47
CA VAL A 124 -6.22 -15.57 4.04
C VAL A 124 -5.70 -14.36 3.27
N PHE A 125 -6.50 -13.82 2.35
CA PHE A 125 -6.18 -12.61 1.60
C PHE A 125 -5.88 -11.42 2.54
N LEU A 126 -6.74 -11.16 3.52
CA LEU A 126 -6.56 -10.07 4.48
C LEU A 126 -5.31 -10.27 5.34
N VAL A 127 -5.08 -11.48 5.85
CA VAL A 127 -3.89 -11.80 6.65
C VAL A 127 -2.61 -11.55 5.85
N MET A 128 -2.56 -11.98 4.58
CA MET A 128 -1.40 -11.74 3.72
C MET A 128 -1.13 -10.25 3.48
N ILE A 129 -2.16 -9.47 3.21
CA ILE A 129 -2.03 -8.02 2.98
C ILE A 129 -1.60 -7.29 4.26
N ILE A 130 -2.19 -7.62 5.40
CA ILE A 130 -1.82 -7.03 6.68
C ILE A 130 -0.36 -7.35 7.01
N ALA A 131 0.05 -8.61 6.86
CA ALA A 131 1.42 -9.04 7.12
C ALA A 131 2.42 -8.28 6.22
N ASP A 132 2.17 -8.18 4.92
CA ASP A 132 3.02 -7.41 3.99
C ASP A 132 3.08 -5.94 4.35
N THR A 133 1.94 -5.34 4.70
CA THR A 133 1.85 -3.92 5.10
C THR A 133 2.68 -3.67 6.36
N VAL A 134 2.56 -4.53 7.38
CA VAL A 134 3.32 -4.41 8.65
C VAL A 134 4.81 -4.54 8.38
N ILE A 135 5.24 -5.57 7.63
CA ILE A 135 6.66 -5.78 7.29
C ILE A 135 7.21 -4.57 6.53
N SER A 136 6.47 -4.04 5.57
CA SER A 136 6.86 -2.86 4.78
C SER A 136 6.96 -1.59 5.64
N LEU A 137 6.05 -1.40 6.59
CA LEU A 137 6.08 -0.27 7.53
C LEU A 137 7.28 -0.36 8.46
N VAL A 138 7.52 -1.52 9.07
CA VAL A 138 8.67 -1.76 9.95
C VAL A 138 9.98 -1.49 9.19
N GLY A 139 10.11 -1.99 7.97
CA GLY A 139 11.28 -1.73 7.13
C GLY A 139 11.50 -0.24 6.86
N LYS A 140 10.44 0.51 6.54
CA LYS A 140 10.52 1.97 6.32
C LYS A 140 10.89 2.74 7.59
N VAL A 141 10.34 2.37 8.74
CA VAL A 141 10.68 3.00 10.03
C VAL A 141 12.15 2.75 10.36
N ARG A 142 12.61 1.49 10.25
CA ARG A 142 14.01 1.12 10.49
C ARG A 142 14.96 1.91 9.59
N TYR A 143 14.68 1.96 8.29
CA TYR A 143 15.49 2.72 7.34
C TYR A 143 15.57 4.21 7.71
N ARG A 144 14.44 4.83 8.09
CA ARG A 144 14.43 6.24 8.53
C ARG A 144 15.25 6.45 9.79
N THR A 145 15.16 5.55 10.77
CA THR A 145 15.93 5.63 12.02
C THR A 145 17.43 5.49 11.75
N GLU A 146 17.81 4.55 10.88
CA GLU A 146 19.21 4.38 10.47
C GLU A 146 19.73 5.63 9.74
N MET A 147 18.96 6.19 8.80
CA MET A 147 19.34 7.44 8.10
C MET A 147 19.49 8.63 9.05
N GLN A 148 18.57 8.78 10.01
CA GLN A 148 18.69 9.84 11.03
C GLN A 148 19.92 9.66 11.92
N ALA A 149 20.27 8.42 12.25
CA ALA A 149 21.49 8.12 13.00
C ALA A 149 22.74 8.48 12.18
N TYR A 150 22.79 8.12 10.89
CA TYR A 150 23.87 8.52 9.97
C TYR A 150 23.98 10.04 9.84
N GLU A 151 22.85 10.74 9.66
CA GLU A 151 22.85 12.21 9.57
C GLU A 151 23.39 12.87 10.84
N ARG A 152 23.07 12.33 12.03
CA ARG A 152 23.63 12.83 13.29
C ARG A 152 25.15 12.62 13.36
N LEU A 153 25.61 11.39 13.02
CA LEU A 153 27.04 11.07 12.99
C LEU A 153 27.82 11.94 11.98
N MET A 154 27.19 12.33 10.87
CA MET A 154 27.82 13.24 9.90
C MET A 154 27.82 14.69 10.37
N LYS A 155 26.85 15.12 11.20
CA LYS A 155 26.75 16.50 11.67
C LYS A 155 27.62 16.78 12.88
N GLU A 156 27.85 15.79 13.73
CA GLU A 156 28.63 15.93 14.96
C GLU A 156 29.84 14.98 14.94
N ASP A 157 31.01 15.53 15.25
CA ASP A 157 32.20 14.70 15.51
C ASP A 157 32.00 13.94 16.83
N TRP A 158 31.98 12.62 16.75
CA TRP A 158 31.67 11.74 17.89
C TRP A 158 32.70 11.84 19.04
N MET A 159 33.93 12.27 18.76
CA MET A 159 34.97 12.41 19.78
C MET A 159 34.90 13.74 20.52
N THR A 160 34.59 14.81 19.80
CA THR A 160 34.63 16.17 20.36
C THR A 160 33.25 16.73 20.65
N GLY A 161 32.17 16.15 20.14
CA GLY A 161 30.80 16.67 20.23
C GLY A 161 30.59 17.99 19.45
N MET A 162 31.58 18.39 18.64
CA MET A 162 31.51 19.60 17.83
C MET A 162 30.83 19.30 16.49
N GLN A 163 30.30 20.32 15.84
CA GLN A 163 29.78 20.19 14.48
C GLN A 163 30.91 19.82 13.53
N SER A 164 30.66 18.87 12.65
CA SER A 164 31.58 18.50 11.57
C SER A 164 31.76 19.69 10.61
N ARG A 165 32.81 19.67 9.78
CA ARG A 165 33.19 20.77 8.93
C ARG A 165 32.07 21.26 7.99
N GLU A 166 31.33 20.34 7.37
CA GLU A 166 30.31 20.69 6.38
C GLU A 166 29.10 21.46 6.98
N PRO A 167 28.46 21.02 8.10
CA PRO A 167 27.44 21.81 8.79
C PRO A 167 27.96 23.17 9.29
N PHE A 168 29.21 23.23 9.72
CA PHE A 168 29.83 24.48 10.14
C PHE A 168 30.00 25.48 8.98
N GLU A 169 30.48 25.01 7.82
CA GLU A 169 30.60 25.83 6.61
C GLU A 169 29.22 26.35 6.14
N ASN A 170 28.17 25.50 6.21
CA ASN A 170 26.80 25.88 5.89
C ASN A 170 26.26 26.94 6.85
N LEU A 171 26.54 26.81 8.14
CA LEU A 171 26.16 27.81 9.15
C LEU A 171 26.85 29.16 8.87
N LEU A 172 28.14 29.16 8.55
CA LEU A 172 28.90 30.35 8.15
C LEU A 172 28.31 31.03 6.90
N ALA A 173 27.83 30.25 5.94
CA ALA A 173 27.22 30.80 4.71
C ALA A 173 25.83 31.41 4.96
N GLU A 174 25.12 31.00 6.01
CA GLU A 174 23.83 31.57 6.40
C GLU A 174 23.93 32.84 7.24
N ILE A 175 25.03 33.03 7.98
CA ILE A 175 25.27 34.18 8.83
C ILE A 175 25.09 35.53 8.10
N PRO A 176 25.66 35.75 6.89
CA PRO A 176 25.50 37.03 6.17
C PRO A 176 24.06 37.34 5.78
N LYS A 177 23.21 36.31 5.65
CA LYS A 177 21.79 36.49 5.26
C LYS A 177 20.88 36.90 6.42
N THR A 178 21.31 36.65 7.66
CA THR A 178 20.55 36.92 8.88
C THR A 178 21.05 38.11 9.67
N MET A 179 22.18 38.72 9.26
CA MET A 179 22.76 39.89 9.93
C MET A 179 21.99 41.16 9.61
N ASN A 180 21.46 41.82 10.65
CA ASN A 180 21.08 43.21 10.62
C ASN A 180 22.36 44.06 10.76
N GLU A 181 22.38 45.25 10.15
CA GLU A 181 23.53 46.15 9.96
C GLU A 181 24.34 46.56 11.24
N HIS A 182 24.01 46.01 12.41
CA HIS A 182 24.63 46.39 13.68
C HIS A 182 25.14 45.23 14.56
N LYS A 183 25.43 44.09 13.97
CA LYS A 183 26.01 42.97 14.75
C LYS A 183 27.32 42.49 14.14
N ASP A 184 28.39 42.63 14.89
CA ASP A 184 29.71 42.08 14.57
C ASP A 184 29.79 40.62 14.99
N ILE A 185 30.35 39.75 14.14
CA ILE A 185 30.63 38.35 14.46
C ILE A 185 32.14 38.19 14.54
N LEU A 186 32.60 37.70 15.69
CA LEU A 186 33.98 37.31 15.88
C LEU A 186 34.13 35.81 15.62
N LEU A 187 34.95 35.45 14.64
CA LEU A 187 35.32 34.07 14.32
C LEU A 187 36.71 33.80 14.92
N VAL A 188 36.81 32.82 15.83
CA VAL A 188 38.07 32.40 16.42
C VAL A 188 38.45 31.05 15.88
N PHE A 189 39.56 30.95 15.17
CA PHE A 189 40.13 29.67 14.72
C PHE A 189 41.24 29.26 15.70
N MET A 190 41.13 28.02 16.26
CA MET A 190 42.16 27.41 17.05
C MET A 190 42.68 26.15 16.34
N ASP A 191 43.96 26.12 16.07
CA ASP A 191 44.67 24.92 15.57
C ASP A 191 45.35 24.23 16.77
N ILE A 192 44.85 23.03 17.11
CA ILE A 192 45.43 22.23 18.19
C ILE A 192 46.32 21.18 17.53
N ARG A 193 47.60 21.47 17.40
CA ARG A 193 48.59 20.47 17.01
C ARG A 193 49.08 19.74 18.24
N SER A 194 48.88 18.44 18.27
CA SER A 194 49.63 17.60 19.22
C SER A 194 51.06 17.45 18.68
N GLU A 195 52.01 18.09 19.30
CA GLU A 195 53.41 17.78 19.04
C GLU A 195 53.68 16.47 19.80
N GLU A 196 53.63 15.34 19.08
CA GLU A 196 54.19 14.08 19.59
C GLU A 196 55.69 14.22 19.55
N HIS A 197 56.29 14.31 20.76
CA HIS A 197 57.72 14.10 20.96
C HIS A 197 58.01 12.62 21.27
#